data_cf627ad6ddeab77a3dae36225846c4e5
#
_entry.id   cf627ad6ddeab77a3dae36225846c4e5
#
_cell.length_a   1.000
_cell.length_b   1.000
_cell.length_c   1.000
_cell.angle_alpha   90.00
_cell.angle_beta   90.00
_cell.angle_gamma   90.00
#
_symmetry.space_group_name_H-M   'P 1'
#
loop_
_entity.id
_entity.type
_entity.pdbx_description
1 polymer ?
#
loop_
_entity_poly.entity_id
_entity_poly.type
_entity_poly.pdbx_seq_one_letter_code
_entity_poly.pdbx_strand_id
1 'polypeptide(L)'
;MGSCSQETGDGAPSSEVVSSILIIVQDFVPLVAVHRVGAEARLDSAVWMNREVVFKQRVVKGYRHPVLDRSLQTFRIKNEVRLMLEARKAGIPVPVIYSVDLAENRIVMEEIPGMRVKDALENMPEDRARDVCLKIGEIAGKLHANDIVHGDLTTSNMLLDGDRIVVIDFSLGSKSSELEDKGVDMHLLEEAFHSAHYRRSELYEAVKDSYVKTYPSGAEVLKKVKEIEKRGRYTRKE
;
A
#
# COMPACT_ATOMS: atom_id res chain seq x y z
N MET A 1 -63.49 -14.02 20.34
CA MET A 1 -63.07 -14.50 19.03
C MET A 1 -62.63 -13.30 18.26
N GLY A 2 -61.33 -12.99 18.27
CA GLY A 2 -60.71 -11.86 17.59
C GLY A 2 -59.43 -12.36 16.91
N SER A 3 -59.45 -12.36 15.61
CA SER A 3 -58.32 -12.79 14.75
C SER A 3 -57.27 -11.70 14.68
N CYS A 4 -56.07 -12.07 15.04
CA CYS A 4 -54.86 -11.26 14.91
C CYS A 4 -54.27 -11.51 13.51
N SER A 5 -54.20 -10.43 12.69
CA SER A 5 -53.52 -10.45 11.39
C SER A 5 -52.13 -9.94 11.57
N GLN A 6 -51.11 -10.73 11.27
CA GLN A 6 -49.71 -10.35 11.19
C GLN A 6 -49.47 -9.68 9.84
N GLU A 7 -49.04 -8.43 9.83
CA GLU A 7 -48.43 -7.78 8.67
C GLU A 7 -46.92 -7.98 8.70
N THR A 8 -46.42 -8.76 7.75
CA THR A 8 -45.00 -8.88 7.45
C THR A 8 -44.63 -7.75 6.49
N GLY A 9 -43.91 -6.75 7.02
CA GLY A 9 -43.38 -5.68 6.19
C GLY A 9 -42.01 -6.05 5.65
N ASP A 10 -41.96 -6.55 4.43
CA ASP A 10 -40.73 -6.64 3.63
C ASP A 10 -40.40 -5.25 3.09
N GLY A 11 -39.52 -4.54 3.79
CA GLY A 11 -38.94 -3.27 3.34
C GLY A 11 -37.76 -3.50 2.42
N ALA A 12 -38.00 -3.69 1.13
CA ALA A 12 -36.95 -3.54 0.13
C ALA A 12 -36.47 -2.07 0.10
N PRO A 13 -35.14 -1.78 0.08
CA PRO A 13 -34.66 -0.40 0.00
C PRO A 13 -35.08 0.20 -1.34
N SER A 14 -35.70 1.38 -1.28
CA SER A 14 -36.21 2.14 -2.43
C SER A 14 -35.12 2.41 -3.45
N SER A 15 -35.49 2.31 -4.72
CA SER A 15 -34.64 2.52 -5.91
C SER A 15 -34.00 3.92 -6.02
N GLU A 16 -34.37 4.87 -5.17
CA GLU A 16 -33.82 6.24 -5.13
C GLU A 16 -32.42 6.34 -4.53
N VAL A 17 -32.02 5.42 -3.64
CA VAL A 17 -30.68 5.46 -3.02
C VAL A 17 -29.61 4.98 -4.00
N VAL A 18 -29.96 4.16 -4.96
CA VAL A 18 -29.01 3.63 -5.96
C VAL A 18 -28.71 4.66 -7.06
N SER A 19 -29.64 5.56 -7.37
CA SER A 19 -29.47 6.62 -8.37
C SER A 19 -28.53 7.74 -7.93
N SER A 20 -28.36 7.97 -6.63
CA SER A 20 -27.52 9.06 -6.11
C SER A 20 -26.02 8.77 -6.15
N ILE A 21 -25.62 7.52 -6.32
CA ILE A 21 -24.19 7.09 -6.40
C ILE A 21 -23.66 7.13 -7.84
N LEU A 22 -24.54 7.19 -8.84
CA LEU A 22 -24.15 7.12 -10.26
C LEU A 22 -23.75 8.47 -10.89
N ILE A 23 -23.91 9.59 -10.18
CA ILE A 23 -23.72 10.95 -10.75
C ILE A 23 -22.27 11.44 -10.64
N ILE A 24 -21.37 10.77 -9.91
CA ILE A 24 -20.03 11.31 -9.58
C ILE A 24 -18.96 11.03 -10.64
N VAL A 25 -19.27 10.34 -11.75
CA VAL A 25 -18.26 9.92 -12.74
C VAL A 25 -18.12 10.89 -13.92
N GLN A 26 -18.95 11.93 -14.05
CA GLN A 26 -19.01 12.77 -15.26
C GLN A 26 -18.11 14.01 -15.31
N ASP A 27 -17.51 14.46 -14.21
CA ASP A 27 -16.63 15.64 -14.22
C ASP A 27 -15.14 15.27 -14.21
N PHE A 28 -14.76 14.35 -15.12
CA PHE A 28 -13.37 13.98 -15.32
C PHE A 28 -12.75 14.88 -16.41
N VAL A 29 -11.87 15.78 -16.02
CA VAL A 29 -10.97 16.50 -16.93
C VAL A 29 -9.61 15.81 -16.87
N PRO A 30 -9.20 15.03 -17.89
CA PRO A 30 -7.84 14.50 -17.91
C PRO A 30 -6.86 15.68 -18.03
N LEU A 31 -6.07 15.92 -17.01
CA LEU A 31 -4.80 16.64 -17.19
C LEU A 31 -3.93 15.77 -18.11
N VAL A 32 -3.03 16.42 -18.88
CA VAL A 32 -2.10 15.70 -19.77
C VAL A 32 -1.51 14.50 -19.02
N ALA A 33 -2.00 13.32 -19.36
CA ALA A 33 -1.81 12.13 -18.57
C ALA A 33 -0.33 11.72 -18.56
N VAL A 34 0.31 11.78 -17.41
CA VAL A 34 1.58 11.06 -17.19
C VAL A 34 1.21 9.60 -17.01
N HIS A 35 1.25 8.86 -18.10
CA HIS A 35 0.99 7.42 -18.08
C HIS A 35 2.21 6.70 -17.51
N ARG A 36 2.06 6.12 -16.34
CA ARG A 36 3.03 5.16 -15.78
C ARG A 36 2.41 3.77 -15.86
N VAL A 37 2.88 2.95 -16.77
CA VAL A 37 2.41 1.56 -16.89
C VAL A 37 3.37 0.67 -16.12
N GLY A 38 2.90 0.12 -15.00
CA GLY A 38 3.58 -0.95 -14.26
C GLY A 38 3.11 -2.33 -14.73
N ALA A 39 3.78 -3.38 -14.25
CA ALA A 39 3.42 -4.77 -14.61
C ALA A 39 1.99 -5.16 -14.19
N GLU A 40 1.43 -4.58 -13.13
CA GLU A 40 0.13 -4.97 -12.56
C GLU A 40 -0.96 -3.88 -12.65
N ALA A 41 -0.56 -2.61 -12.77
CA ALA A 41 -1.48 -1.49 -12.81
C ALA A 41 -0.96 -0.36 -13.70
N ARG A 42 -1.89 0.38 -14.28
CA ARG A 42 -1.67 1.66 -14.93
C ARG A 42 -1.99 2.77 -13.94
N LEU A 43 -1.13 3.79 -13.90
CA LEU A 43 -1.29 4.99 -13.09
C LEU A 43 -1.44 6.18 -14.03
N ASP A 44 -2.54 6.89 -13.90
CA ASP A 44 -2.83 8.09 -14.67
C ASP A 44 -3.08 9.26 -13.71
N SER A 45 -2.29 10.33 -13.82
CA SER A 45 -2.51 11.58 -13.09
C SER A 45 -3.60 12.40 -13.73
N ALA A 46 -4.47 13.01 -12.92
CA ALA A 46 -5.56 13.84 -13.39
C ALA A 46 -6.00 14.87 -12.35
N VAL A 47 -6.85 15.82 -12.78
CA VAL A 47 -7.61 16.65 -11.84
C VAL A 47 -9.03 16.13 -11.74
N TRP A 48 -9.48 15.87 -10.52
CA TRP A 48 -10.84 15.44 -10.21
C TRP A 48 -11.39 16.26 -9.05
N MET A 49 -12.51 16.92 -9.27
CA MET A 49 -13.12 17.85 -8.28
C MET A 49 -12.12 18.87 -7.71
N ASN A 50 -11.34 19.54 -8.58
CA ASN A 50 -10.29 20.50 -8.23
C ASN A 50 -9.15 19.95 -7.36
N ARG A 51 -8.90 18.64 -7.41
CA ARG A 51 -7.81 17.98 -6.69
C ARG A 51 -6.95 17.20 -7.67
N GLU A 52 -5.65 17.23 -7.46
CA GLU A 52 -4.71 16.35 -8.14
C GLU A 52 -4.89 14.92 -7.61
N VAL A 53 -5.15 13.99 -8.52
CA VAL A 53 -5.46 12.59 -8.21
C VAL A 53 -4.71 11.65 -9.11
N VAL A 54 -4.45 10.44 -8.59
CA VAL A 54 -3.98 9.31 -9.36
C VAL A 54 -5.11 8.30 -9.53
N PHE A 55 -5.35 7.91 -10.77
CA PHE A 55 -6.17 6.75 -11.12
C PHE A 55 -5.26 5.53 -11.18
N LYS A 56 -5.41 4.62 -10.25
CA LYS A 56 -4.74 3.31 -10.28
C LYS A 56 -5.72 2.30 -10.86
N GLN A 57 -5.51 1.91 -12.11
CA GLN A 57 -6.33 0.93 -12.81
C GLN A 57 -5.57 -0.37 -13.00
N ARG A 58 -6.13 -1.50 -12.56
CA ARG A 58 -5.51 -2.81 -12.76
C ARG A 58 -5.70 -3.29 -14.18
N VAL A 59 -4.61 -3.81 -14.75
CA VAL A 59 -4.59 -4.29 -16.14
C VAL A 59 -5.09 -5.72 -16.20
N VAL A 60 -6.04 -5.98 -17.09
CA VAL A 60 -6.55 -7.32 -17.39
C VAL A 60 -5.42 -8.19 -17.97
N LYS A 61 -5.25 -9.39 -17.47
CA LYS A 61 -4.21 -10.33 -17.91
C LYS A 61 -4.79 -11.32 -18.93
N GLY A 62 -4.43 -11.14 -20.21
CA GLY A 62 -4.94 -11.96 -21.31
C GLY A 62 -4.65 -13.47 -21.23
N TYR A 63 -3.69 -13.89 -20.39
CA TYR A 63 -3.36 -15.31 -20.17
C TYR A 63 -4.21 -15.99 -19.08
N ARG A 64 -5.03 -15.21 -18.33
CA ARG A 64 -5.91 -15.75 -17.27
C ARG A 64 -7.32 -15.93 -17.77
N HIS A 65 -8.03 -16.93 -17.21
CA HIS A 65 -9.46 -17.05 -17.46
C HIS A 65 -10.20 -15.79 -16.95
N PRO A 66 -11.08 -15.16 -17.77
CA PRO A 66 -11.65 -13.85 -17.47
C PRO A 66 -12.38 -13.75 -16.12
N VAL A 67 -13.12 -14.80 -15.74
CA VAL A 67 -13.86 -14.86 -14.46
C VAL A 67 -12.89 -14.89 -13.28
N LEU A 68 -11.82 -15.67 -13.38
CA LEU A 68 -10.79 -15.76 -12.34
C LEU A 68 -10.02 -14.44 -12.22
N ASP A 69 -9.62 -13.86 -13.34
CA ASP A 69 -8.88 -12.58 -13.35
C ASP A 69 -9.69 -11.46 -12.69
N ARG A 70 -10.99 -11.34 -13.03
CA ARG A 70 -11.89 -10.37 -12.41
C ARG A 70 -12.01 -10.58 -10.89
N SER A 71 -12.19 -11.81 -10.44
CA SER A 71 -12.29 -12.15 -9.03
C SER A 71 -11.01 -11.76 -8.26
N LEU A 72 -9.85 -12.10 -8.82
CA LEU A 72 -8.54 -11.76 -8.24
C LEU A 72 -8.31 -10.24 -8.19
N GLN A 73 -8.65 -9.52 -9.25
CA GLN A 73 -8.50 -8.06 -9.28
C GLN A 73 -9.40 -7.38 -8.25
N THR A 74 -10.68 -7.80 -8.17
CA THR A 74 -11.62 -7.30 -7.17
C THR A 74 -11.13 -7.58 -5.74
N PHE A 75 -10.64 -8.78 -5.47
CA PHE A 75 -10.08 -9.13 -4.17
C PHE A 75 -8.88 -8.25 -3.82
N ARG A 76 -7.94 -8.09 -4.74
CA ARG A 76 -6.73 -7.27 -4.54
C ARG A 76 -7.06 -5.80 -4.29
N ILE A 77 -8.03 -5.22 -5.04
CA ILE A 77 -8.45 -3.84 -4.82
C ILE A 77 -9.06 -3.68 -3.43
N LYS A 78 -10.00 -4.55 -3.06
CA LYS A 78 -10.64 -4.49 -1.73
C LYS A 78 -9.62 -4.63 -0.61
N ASN A 79 -8.66 -5.53 -0.74
CA ASN A 79 -7.60 -5.74 0.24
C ASN A 79 -6.66 -4.54 0.34
N GLU A 80 -6.20 -4.00 -0.78
CA GLU A 80 -5.36 -2.81 -0.85
C GLU A 80 -6.02 -1.61 -0.17
N VAL A 81 -7.27 -1.31 -0.54
CA VAL A 81 -8.08 -0.24 0.08
C VAL A 81 -8.23 -0.44 1.59
N ARG A 82 -8.56 -1.65 2.02
CA ARG A 82 -8.69 -1.98 3.45
C ARG A 82 -7.40 -1.72 4.21
N LEU A 83 -6.27 -2.22 3.71
CA LEU A 83 -4.96 -2.05 4.37
C LEU A 83 -4.53 -0.59 4.41
N MET A 84 -4.75 0.18 3.35
CA MET A 84 -4.48 1.63 3.34
C MET A 84 -5.33 2.37 4.38
N LEU A 85 -6.61 2.03 4.53
CA LEU A 85 -7.48 2.64 5.53
C LEU A 85 -7.04 2.26 6.96
N GLU A 86 -6.64 1.02 7.20
CA GLU A 86 -6.12 0.58 8.49
C GLU A 86 -4.77 1.24 8.82
N ALA A 87 -3.85 1.34 7.85
CA ALA A 87 -2.59 2.05 8.00
C ALA A 87 -2.82 3.53 8.35
N ARG A 88 -3.76 4.20 7.68
CA ARG A 88 -4.15 5.58 8.02
C ARG A 88 -4.67 5.71 9.44
N LYS A 89 -5.53 4.79 9.90
CA LYS A 89 -6.03 4.76 11.28
C LYS A 89 -4.91 4.57 12.31
N ALA A 90 -3.86 3.83 11.93
CA ALA A 90 -2.65 3.64 12.73
C ALA A 90 -1.69 4.85 12.69
N GLY A 91 -2.07 5.96 12.04
CA GLY A 91 -1.25 7.16 11.92
C GLY A 91 -0.11 7.05 10.92
N ILE A 92 -0.18 6.10 9.98
CA ILE A 92 0.81 5.95 8.92
C ILE A 92 0.35 6.77 7.72
N PRO A 93 1.21 7.66 7.17
CA PRO A 93 0.85 8.44 5.99
C PRO A 93 0.70 7.53 4.77
N VAL A 94 -0.49 7.54 4.19
CA VAL A 94 -0.85 6.86 2.94
C VAL A 94 -1.73 7.81 2.12
N PRO A 95 -1.82 7.68 0.78
CA PRO A 95 -2.69 8.51 -0.03
C PRO A 95 -4.15 8.45 0.43
N VAL A 96 -4.86 9.57 0.38
CA VAL A 96 -6.32 9.59 0.61
C VAL A 96 -7.01 8.85 -0.51
N ILE A 97 -7.89 7.91 -0.18
CA ILE A 97 -8.73 7.24 -1.17
C ILE A 97 -10.01 8.06 -1.32
N TYR A 98 -10.28 8.52 -2.54
CA TYR A 98 -11.46 9.30 -2.86
C TYR A 98 -12.61 8.44 -3.40
N SER A 99 -12.29 7.44 -4.25
CA SER A 99 -13.28 6.56 -4.85
C SER A 99 -12.70 5.19 -5.19
N VAL A 100 -13.56 4.19 -5.23
CA VAL A 100 -13.22 2.82 -5.63
C VAL A 100 -14.27 2.34 -6.61
N ASP A 101 -13.86 2.04 -7.84
CA ASP A 101 -14.71 1.49 -8.90
C ASP A 101 -14.31 0.04 -9.16
N LEU A 102 -15.12 -0.89 -8.67
CA LEU A 102 -14.87 -2.33 -8.83
C LEU A 102 -15.27 -2.84 -10.23
N ALA A 103 -16.13 -2.11 -10.96
CA ALA A 103 -16.51 -2.49 -12.33
C ALA A 103 -15.35 -2.21 -13.29
N GLU A 104 -14.70 -1.06 -13.12
CA GLU A 104 -13.53 -0.63 -13.90
C GLU A 104 -12.19 -1.07 -13.30
N ASN A 105 -12.20 -1.82 -12.19
CA ASN A 105 -10.99 -2.21 -11.45
C ASN A 105 -10.07 -1.03 -11.11
N ARG A 106 -10.64 0.07 -10.61
CA ARG A 106 -9.95 1.36 -10.45
C ARG A 106 -10.07 1.90 -9.04
N ILE A 107 -8.97 2.48 -8.55
CA ILE A 107 -8.92 3.28 -7.32
C ILE A 107 -8.59 4.72 -7.72
N VAL A 108 -9.32 5.70 -7.19
CA VAL A 108 -9.02 7.13 -7.28
C VAL A 108 -8.47 7.57 -5.95
N MET A 109 -7.24 8.08 -5.95
CA MET A 109 -6.56 8.47 -4.71
C MET A 109 -5.76 9.76 -4.89
N GLU A 110 -5.36 10.35 -3.77
CA GLU A 110 -4.51 11.54 -3.69
C GLU A 110 -3.24 11.33 -4.52
N GLU A 111 -2.90 12.32 -5.37
CA GLU A 111 -1.58 12.41 -5.96
C GLU A 111 -0.62 13.03 -4.95
N ILE A 112 0.46 12.33 -4.68
CA ILE A 112 1.49 12.80 -3.75
C ILE A 112 2.60 13.46 -4.59
N PRO A 113 2.86 14.76 -4.45
CA PRO A 113 3.87 15.48 -5.23
C PRO A 113 5.30 15.20 -4.73
N GLY A 114 5.55 13.94 -4.35
CA GLY A 114 6.80 13.50 -3.75
C GLY A 114 7.67 12.68 -4.71
N MET A 115 8.97 12.67 -4.42
CA MET A 115 9.93 11.78 -5.09
C MET A 115 9.95 10.43 -4.39
N ARG A 116 10.19 9.33 -5.12
CA ARG A 116 10.43 8.04 -4.46
C ARG A 116 11.65 8.14 -3.54
N VAL A 117 11.55 7.55 -2.36
CA VAL A 117 12.68 7.50 -1.42
C VAL A 117 13.88 6.84 -2.08
N LYS A 118 13.66 5.81 -2.91
CA LYS A 118 14.68 5.17 -3.72
C LYS A 118 15.53 6.17 -4.51
N ASP A 119 14.90 7.16 -5.13
CA ASP A 119 15.58 8.12 -6.00
C ASP A 119 16.15 9.32 -5.19
N ALA A 120 15.47 9.68 -4.10
CA ALA A 120 15.86 10.81 -3.27
C ALA A 120 17.07 10.52 -2.37
N LEU A 121 17.14 9.30 -1.81
CA LEU A 121 18.10 8.95 -0.76
C LEU A 121 19.56 9.02 -1.23
N GLU A 122 19.82 8.69 -2.49
CA GLU A 122 21.18 8.59 -3.04
C GLU A 122 21.92 9.95 -3.01
N ASN A 123 21.22 11.04 -3.28
CA ASN A 123 21.80 12.39 -3.40
C ASN A 123 21.51 13.29 -2.20
N MET A 124 20.99 12.74 -1.11
CA MET A 124 20.60 13.50 0.07
C MET A 124 21.80 13.74 1.00
N PRO A 125 21.90 14.90 1.69
CA PRO A 125 22.87 15.09 2.77
C PRO A 125 22.76 14.00 3.83
N GLU A 126 23.87 13.61 4.44
CA GLU A 126 23.97 12.45 5.34
C GLU A 126 22.98 12.54 6.52
N ASP A 127 22.95 13.70 7.20
CA ASP A 127 22.05 13.90 8.35
C ASP A 127 20.58 13.71 7.95
N ARG A 128 20.19 14.29 6.80
CA ARG A 128 18.82 14.16 6.28
C ARG A 128 18.51 12.73 5.84
N ALA A 129 19.46 12.04 5.22
CA ALA A 129 19.33 10.65 4.83
C ALA A 129 19.09 9.75 6.05
N ARG A 130 19.84 10.00 7.13
CA ARG A 130 19.66 9.31 8.40
C ARG A 130 18.28 9.56 9.00
N ASP A 131 17.79 10.81 8.99
CA ASP A 131 16.45 11.15 9.49
C ASP A 131 15.34 10.46 8.68
N VAL A 132 15.49 10.39 7.36
CA VAL A 132 14.58 9.64 6.50
C VAL A 132 14.58 8.16 6.87
N CYS A 133 15.74 7.56 7.10
CA CYS A 133 15.86 6.15 7.50
C CYS A 133 15.24 5.88 8.88
N LEU A 134 15.39 6.78 9.84
CA LEU A 134 14.70 6.68 11.13
C LEU A 134 13.18 6.71 10.96
N LYS A 135 12.63 7.58 10.10
CA LYS A 135 11.20 7.63 9.80
C LYS A 135 10.71 6.37 9.09
N ILE A 136 11.50 5.79 8.19
CA ILE A 136 11.18 4.49 7.55
C ILE A 136 11.04 3.39 8.60
N GLY A 137 11.99 3.31 9.55
CA GLY A 137 11.93 2.34 10.64
C GLY A 137 10.71 2.53 11.54
N GLU A 138 10.36 3.79 11.86
CA GLU A 138 9.14 4.11 12.61
C GLU A 138 7.87 3.67 11.87
N ILE A 139 7.79 3.93 10.57
CA ILE A 139 6.65 3.52 9.74
C ILE A 139 6.51 1.99 9.70
N ALA A 140 7.61 1.27 9.44
CA ALA A 140 7.63 -0.19 9.45
C ALA A 140 7.21 -0.75 10.82
N GLY A 141 7.70 -0.15 11.90
CA GLY A 141 7.30 -0.51 13.27
C GLY A 141 5.82 -0.30 13.54
N LYS A 142 5.24 0.83 13.10
CA LYS A 142 3.81 1.11 13.22
C LYS A 142 2.95 0.15 12.40
N LEU A 143 3.36 -0.18 11.17
CA LEU A 143 2.69 -1.19 10.35
C LEU A 143 2.61 -2.52 11.11
N HIS A 144 3.74 -3.04 11.55
CA HIS A 144 3.84 -4.33 12.22
C HIS A 144 3.20 -4.37 13.61
N ALA A 145 3.21 -3.25 14.35
CA ALA A 145 2.49 -3.11 15.62
C ALA A 145 0.97 -3.19 15.45
N ASN A 146 0.47 -2.89 14.26
CA ASN A 146 -0.95 -3.01 13.90
C ASN A 146 -1.24 -4.25 13.03
N ASP A 147 -0.33 -5.25 13.02
CA ASP A 147 -0.45 -6.48 12.23
C ASP A 147 -0.67 -6.25 10.73
N ILE A 148 -0.17 -5.14 10.20
CA ILE A 148 -0.19 -4.84 8.78
C ILE A 148 1.15 -5.24 8.18
N VAL A 149 1.15 -6.21 7.27
CA VAL A 149 2.27 -6.61 6.45
C VAL A 149 2.08 -5.98 5.07
N HIS A 150 3.10 -5.27 4.59
CA HIS A 150 3.01 -4.55 3.30
C HIS A 150 3.13 -5.50 2.11
N GLY A 151 3.95 -6.53 2.23
CA GLY A 151 4.19 -7.55 1.21
C GLY A 151 5.14 -7.12 0.09
N ASP A 152 5.49 -5.83 0.01
CA ASP A 152 6.52 -5.26 -0.89
C ASP A 152 7.11 -3.99 -0.26
N LEU A 153 7.58 -4.11 0.98
CA LEU A 153 8.10 -2.99 1.76
C LEU A 153 9.49 -2.60 1.25
N THR A 154 9.53 -1.66 0.31
CA THR A 154 10.77 -1.16 -0.31
C THR A 154 10.78 0.36 -0.38
N THR A 155 11.95 0.96 -0.56
CA THR A 155 12.09 2.41 -0.78
C THR A 155 11.47 2.90 -2.09
N SER A 156 11.13 1.99 -3.01
CA SER A 156 10.38 2.28 -4.23
C SER A 156 8.90 2.54 -3.98
N ASN A 157 8.36 1.96 -2.88
CA ASN A 157 6.96 2.08 -2.48
C ASN A 157 6.76 3.11 -1.35
N MET A 158 7.70 4.05 -1.24
CA MET A 158 7.64 5.20 -0.33
C MET A 158 7.91 6.48 -1.11
N LEU A 159 7.06 7.48 -0.93
CA LEU A 159 7.22 8.82 -1.51
C LEU A 159 7.64 9.80 -0.42
N LEU A 160 8.67 10.59 -0.70
CA LEU A 160 9.13 11.67 0.17
C LEU A 160 8.51 12.99 -0.30
N ASP A 161 7.59 13.54 0.49
CA ASP A 161 6.91 14.80 0.27
C ASP A 161 7.32 15.78 1.39
N GLY A 162 8.27 16.66 1.10
CA GLY A 162 8.95 17.45 2.14
C GLY A 162 9.65 16.54 3.15
N ASP A 163 9.18 16.56 4.40
CA ASP A 163 9.68 15.71 5.48
C ASP A 163 8.75 14.52 5.79
N ARG A 164 7.66 14.39 5.05
CA ARG A 164 6.68 13.31 5.21
C ARG A 164 7.02 12.15 4.28
N ILE A 165 7.03 10.94 4.81
CA ILE A 165 7.12 9.72 4.01
C ILE A 165 5.71 9.15 3.88
N VAL A 166 5.25 8.95 2.64
CA VAL A 166 3.94 8.39 2.31
C VAL A 166 4.14 7.01 1.73
N VAL A 167 3.55 6.00 2.37
CA VAL A 167 3.61 4.60 1.90
C VAL A 167 2.54 4.36 0.86
N ILE A 168 2.90 3.73 -0.24
CA ILE A 168 2.03 3.44 -1.38
C ILE A 168 2.06 1.96 -1.72
N ASP A 169 1.03 1.51 -2.44
CA ASP A 169 0.95 0.18 -3.06
C ASP A 169 0.91 -1.02 -2.08
N PHE A 170 -0.20 -1.14 -1.36
CA PHE A 170 -0.48 -2.29 -0.48
C PHE A 170 -1.06 -3.51 -1.22
N SER A 171 -0.81 -3.64 -2.53
CA SER A 171 -1.44 -4.66 -3.39
C SER A 171 -1.06 -6.11 -3.02
N LEU A 172 0.10 -6.32 -2.42
CA LEU A 172 0.59 -7.61 -1.95
C LEU A 172 0.47 -7.78 -0.43
N GLY A 173 -0.06 -6.75 0.24
CA GLY A 173 -0.14 -6.71 1.70
C GLY A 173 -1.17 -7.69 2.28
N SER A 174 -1.06 -7.92 3.57
CA SER A 174 -1.98 -8.75 4.34
C SER A 174 -2.09 -8.29 5.79
N LYS A 175 -3.06 -8.84 6.52
CA LYS A 175 -3.09 -8.78 7.98
C LYS A 175 -2.46 -10.05 8.51
N SER A 176 -1.40 -9.90 9.29
CA SER A 176 -0.72 -11.03 9.92
C SER A 176 -0.04 -10.62 11.22
N SER A 177 -0.25 -11.42 12.25
CA SER A 177 0.49 -11.32 13.53
C SER A 177 1.79 -12.11 13.50
N GLU A 178 2.02 -12.93 12.47
CA GLU A 178 3.16 -13.84 12.39
C GLU A 178 4.49 -13.09 12.22
N LEU A 179 5.47 -13.44 13.04
CA LEU A 179 6.82 -12.86 12.95
C LEU A 179 7.51 -13.16 11.62
N GLU A 180 7.17 -14.30 11.01
CA GLU A 180 7.72 -14.70 9.71
C GLU A 180 7.32 -13.71 8.61
N ASP A 181 6.03 -13.35 8.51
CA ASP A 181 5.53 -12.43 7.50
C ASP A 181 6.12 -11.02 7.68
N LYS A 182 6.21 -10.55 8.93
CA LYS A 182 6.87 -9.28 9.28
C LYS A 182 8.38 -9.34 8.98
N GLY A 183 8.98 -10.51 9.16
CA GLY A 183 10.38 -10.77 8.79
C GLY A 183 10.61 -10.66 7.29
N VAL A 184 9.68 -11.14 6.47
CA VAL A 184 9.75 -11.00 5.01
C VAL A 184 9.71 -9.53 4.59
N ASP A 185 8.82 -8.70 5.17
CA ASP A 185 8.78 -7.27 4.88
C ASP A 185 10.12 -6.58 5.21
N MET A 186 10.69 -6.85 6.39
CA MET A 186 11.97 -6.26 6.77
C MET A 186 13.13 -6.78 5.93
N HIS A 187 13.08 -8.04 5.48
CA HIS A 187 14.06 -8.61 4.56
C HIS A 187 14.01 -7.93 3.18
N LEU A 188 12.82 -7.71 2.64
CA LEU A 188 12.65 -6.98 1.38
C LEU A 188 13.20 -5.54 1.46
N LEU A 189 12.98 -4.88 2.60
CA LEU A 189 13.53 -3.55 2.85
C LEU A 189 15.06 -3.56 2.91
N GLU A 190 15.65 -4.55 3.59
CA GLU A 190 17.11 -4.74 3.66
C GLU A 190 17.72 -4.99 2.28
N GLU A 191 17.11 -5.88 1.48
CA GLU A 191 17.52 -6.14 0.09
C GLU A 191 17.43 -4.87 -0.78
N ALA A 192 16.42 -4.01 -0.56
CA ALA A 192 16.32 -2.73 -1.24
C ALA A 192 17.49 -1.79 -0.89
N PHE A 193 17.96 -1.78 0.36
CA PHE A 193 19.15 -1.02 0.75
C PHE A 193 20.42 -1.61 0.14
N HIS A 194 20.58 -2.92 0.12
CA HIS A 194 21.75 -3.56 -0.49
C HIS A 194 21.81 -3.40 -2.03
N SER A 195 20.66 -3.34 -2.70
CA SER A 195 20.59 -3.23 -4.15
C SER A 195 20.53 -1.78 -4.64
N ALA A 196 19.54 -1.02 -4.19
CA ALA A 196 19.31 0.35 -4.67
C ALA A 196 20.18 1.39 -3.96
N HIS A 197 20.61 1.12 -2.72
CA HIS A 197 21.37 2.05 -1.87
C HIS A 197 22.71 1.45 -1.44
N TYR A 198 23.37 0.67 -2.32
CA TYR A 198 24.60 -0.07 -1.96
C TYR A 198 25.72 0.84 -1.42
N ARG A 199 25.79 2.12 -1.84
CA ARG A 199 26.76 3.10 -1.36
C ARG A 199 26.47 3.67 0.03
N ARG A 200 25.28 3.42 0.53
CA ARG A 200 24.73 3.93 1.80
C ARG A 200 23.99 2.83 2.56
N SER A 201 24.35 1.58 2.32
CA SER A 201 23.68 0.42 2.93
C SER A 201 23.75 0.45 4.46
N GLU A 202 24.76 1.11 5.04
CA GLU A 202 24.91 1.34 6.47
C GLU A 202 23.76 2.15 7.09
N LEU A 203 23.05 2.97 6.29
CA LEU A 203 21.87 3.70 6.74
C LEU A 203 20.72 2.78 7.16
N TYR A 204 20.72 1.52 6.71
CA TYR A 204 19.74 0.52 7.16
C TYR A 204 19.83 0.25 8.66
N GLU A 205 20.98 0.48 9.29
CA GLU A 205 21.12 0.39 10.77
C GLU A 205 20.17 1.39 11.46
N ALA A 206 20.05 2.63 10.92
CA ALA A 206 19.12 3.61 11.47
C ALA A 206 17.63 3.16 11.31
N VAL A 207 17.30 2.47 10.23
CA VAL A 207 15.97 1.86 10.05
C VAL A 207 15.71 0.82 11.15
N LYS A 208 16.65 -0.10 11.37
CA LYS A 208 16.53 -1.15 12.39
C LYS A 208 16.42 -0.57 13.80
N ASP A 209 17.22 0.42 14.13
CA ASP A 209 17.19 1.09 15.43
C ASP A 209 15.83 1.71 15.74
N SER A 210 15.25 2.42 14.75
CA SER A 210 13.94 3.04 14.90
C SER A 210 12.81 2.01 14.92
N TYR A 211 12.90 0.97 14.10
CA TYR A 211 11.96 -0.14 14.06
C TYR A 211 11.82 -0.84 15.42
N VAL A 212 12.95 -1.22 16.03
CA VAL A 212 12.96 -1.88 17.35
C VAL A 212 12.43 -0.96 18.44
N LYS A 213 12.67 0.35 18.35
CA LYS A 213 12.12 1.32 19.32
C LYS A 213 10.60 1.46 19.18
N THR A 214 10.07 1.31 17.96
CA THR A 214 8.65 1.54 17.66
C THR A 214 7.80 0.28 17.86
N TYR A 215 8.35 -0.90 17.58
CA TYR A 215 7.64 -2.18 17.66
C TYR A 215 8.26 -3.08 18.76
N PRO A 216 7.53 -3.42 19.84
CA PRO A 216 8.07 -4.19 20.96
C PRO A 216 8.72 -5.52 20.58
N SER A 217 8.12 -6.26 19.63
CA SER A 217 8.68 -7.52 19.10
C SER A 217 9.67 -7.31 17.94
N GLY A 218 10.09 -6.07 17.68
CA GLY A 218 10.98 -5.73 16.55
C GLY A 218 12.31 -6.52 16.58
N ALA A 219 12.90 -6.70 17.75
CA ALA A 219 14.13 -7.49 17.89
C ALA A 219 13.95 -8.97 17.53
N GLU A 220 12.76 -9.54 17.79
CA GLU A 220 12.42 -10.92 17.41
C GLU A 220 12.23 -11.05 15.89
N VAL A 221 11.57 -10.06 15.28
CA VAL A 221 11.44 -9.99 13.81
C VAL A 221 12.81 -9.89 13.14
N LEU A 222 13.73 -9.06 13.65
CA LEU A 222 15.08 -8.96 13.09
C LEU A 222 15.90 -10.26 13.23
N LYS A 223 15.65 -11.08 14.25
CA LYS A 223 16.22 -12.44 14.32
C LYS A 223 15.64 -13.32 13.22
N LYS A 224 14.34 -13.19 12.94
CA LYS A 224 13.67 -13.94 11.87
C LYS A 224 14.20 -13.57 10.49
N VAL A 225 14.52 -12.29 10.22
CA VAL A 225 15.18 -11.85 8.98
C VAL A 225 16.46 -12.65 8.72
N LYS A 226 17.33 -12.82 9.74
CA LYS A 226 18.58 -13.60 9.63
C LYS A 226 18.34 -15.08 9.31
N GLU A 227 17.21 -15.65 9.77
CA GLU A 227 16.83 -17.03 9.45
C GLU A 227 16.35 -17.15 8.00
N ILE A 228 15.56 -16.15 7.52
CA ILE A 228 15.10 -16.07 6.13
C ILE A 228 16.28 -15.98 5.17
N GLU A 229 17.24 -15.10 5.43
CA GLU A 229 18.46 -14.96 4.63
C GLU A 229 19.26 -16.28 4.51
N LYS A 230 19.41 -16.99 5.64
CA LYS A 230 20.11 -18.28 5.63
C LYS A 230 19.41 -19.27 4.71
N ARG A 231 18.10 -19.38 4.77
CA ARG A 231 17.32 -20.27 3.90
C ARG A 231 17.47 -19.90 2.40
N GLY A 232 17.41 -18.62 2.06
CA GLY A 232 17.58 -18.13 0.69
C GLY A 232 18.95 -18.43 0.08
N ARG A 233 20.01 -18.49 0.90
CA ARG A 233 21.36 -18.86 0.42
C ARG A 233 21.51 -20.36 0.07
N TYR A 234 20.72 -21.23 0.70
CA TYR A 234 20.76 -22.66 0.40
C TYR A 234 19.99 -23.02 -0.87
N THR A 235 18.96 -22.27 -1.21
CA THR A 235 18.17 -22.50 -2.45
C THR A 235 18.85 -21.98 -3.72
N ARG A 236 19.88 -21.14 -3.63
CA ARG A 236 20.66 -20.64 -4.79
C ARG A 236 21.83 -21.54 -5.19
N LYS A 237 22.03 -22.70 -4.56
CA LYS A 237 23.14 -23.63 -4.82
C LYS A 237 22.75 -24.89 -5.61
N GLU A 238 21.52 -25.01 -6.06
CA GLU A 238 21.01 -25.99 -7.00
C GLU A 238 20.70 -25.30 -8.34
#